data_810a271e692d172c60faaa9f6d852145
#
_entry.id   810a271e692d172c60faaa9f6d852145
#
_cell.length_a   1.000
_cell.length_b   1.000
_cell.length_c   1.000
_cell.angle_alpha   90.00
_cell.angle_beta   90.00
_cell.angle_gamma   90.00
#
_symmetry.space_group_name_H-M   'P 1'
#
loop_
_entity.id
_entity.type
_entity.pdbx_description
1 polymer ?
#
loop_
_entity_poly.entity_id
_entity_poly.type
_entity_poly.pdbx_seq_one_letter_code
_entity_poly.pdbx_strand_id
1 'polypeptide(L)'
;EVETKFEQMLPNYRHESQKHYANLLSAIYNTMLTGYMPDYTCLVTPIFRAYEYYLHRILGDIMRLDTETDKGANNFSFFTKNAAGLYECNSRSRSALSAQQLNYLNNLYTKYNSVRHPYSHWSASDVDTAVITSIDEARNLLNDGIILVNQYYTLF
;
A
#
# COMPACT_ATOMS: atom_id res chain seq x y z
N GLU A 1 -24.13 -1.72 0.79
CA GLU A 1 -23.38 -2.88 0.30
C GLU A 1 -21.88 -2.74 0.47
N VAL A 2 -21.29 -1.65 -0.03
CA VAL A 2 -19.84 -1.45 0.08
C VAL A 2 -19.42 -1.23 1.54
N GLU A 3 -20.19 -0.54 2.34
CA GLU A 3 -19.91 -0.32 3.75
C GLU A 3 -19.93 -1.65 4.53
N THR A 4 -20.89 -2.53 4.23
CA THR A 4 -20.95 -3.86 4.83
C THR A 4 -19.71 -4.68 4.48
N LYS A 5 -19.30 -4.63 3.21
CA LYS A 5 -18.07 -5.31 2.75
C LYS A 5 -16.83 -4.73 3.44
N PHE A 6 -16.80 -3.41 3.63
CA PHE A 6 -15.70 -2.73 4.34
C PHE A 6 -15.56 -3.29 5.76
N GLU A 7 -16.67 -3.40 6.50
CA GLU A 7 -16.65 -3.91 7.87
C GLU A 7 -16.20 -5.37 7.92
N GLN A 8 -16.54 -6.16 6.92
CA GLN A 8 -16.11 -7.56 6.82
C GLN A 8 -14.62 -7.70 6.52
N MET A 9 -14.08 -6.85 5.64
CA MET A 9 -12.69 -6.95 5.19
C MET A 9 -11.72 -6.20 6.09
N LEU A 10 -12.17 -5.15 6.76
CA LEU A 10 -11.37 -4.30 7.65
C LEU A 10 -12.00 -4.23 9.05
N PRO A 11 -12.16 -5.39 9.73
CA PRO A 11 -12.83 -5.41 11.04
C PRO A 11 -12.06 -4.66 12.12
N ASN A 12 -10.77 -4.46 11.96
CA ASN A 12 -9.93 -3.78 12.96
C ASN A 12 -9.69 -2.29 12.64
N TYR A 13 -10.27 -1.79 11.57
CA TYR A 13 -10.09 -0.40 11.15
C TYR A 13 -10.46 0.60 12.26
N ARG A 14 -9.60 1.60 12.46
CA ARG A 14 -9.88 2.75 13.32
C ARG A 14 -9.90 4.01 12.46
N HIS A 15 -11.00 4.74 12.53
CA HIS A 15 -11.18 5.95 11.71
C HIS A 15 -10.30 7.09 12.21
N GLU A 16 -9.47 7.64 11.34
CA GLU A 16 -8.57 8.76 11.62
C GLU A 16 -8.71 9.89 10.60
N SER A 17 -9.04 9.54 9.36
CA SER A 17 -9.11 10.49 8.26
C SER A 17 -10.27 10.14 7.33
N GLN A 18 -11.15 11.12 7.07
CA GLN A 18 -12.27 10.92 6.16
C GLN A 18 -11.79 10.69 4.71
N LYS A 19 -10.73 11.36 4.30
CA LYS A 19 -10.16 11.15 2.95
C LYS A 19 -9.57 9.75 2.81
N HIS A 20 -8.90 9.28 3.84
CA HIS A 20 -8.34 7.93 3.82
C HIS A 20 -9.44 6.86 3.85
N TYR A 21 -10.47 7.07 4.67
CA TYR A 21 -11.65 6.18 4.69
C TYR A 21 -12.28 6.09 3.30
N ALA A 22 -12.52 7.23 2.64
CA ALA A 22 -13.09 7.25 1.29
C ALA A 22 -12.21 6.49 0.28
N ASN A 23 -10.90 6.62 0.41
CA ASN A 23 -9.95 5.90 -0.45
C ASN A 23 -10.01 4.38 -0.22
N LEU A 24 -10.07 3.94 1.04
CA LEU A 24 -10.20 2.53 1.38
C LEU A 24 -11.56 1.98 0.91
N LEU A 25 -12.62 2.76 1.05
CA LEU A 25 -13.93 2.37 0.57
C LEU A 25 -13.93 2.18 -0.96
N SER A 26 -13.20 3.02 -1.68
CA SER A 26 -13.01 2.86 -3.12
C SER A 26 -12.25 1.58 -3.47
N ALA A 27 -11.21 1.24 -2.70
CA ALA A 27 -10.49 -0.02 -2.89
C ALA A 27 -11.41 -1.22 -2.72
N ILE A 28 -12.24 -1.20 -1.69
CA ILE A 28 -13.21 -2.27 -1.42
C ILE A 28 -14.27 -2.34 -2.51
N TYR A 29 -14.82 -1.19 -2.93
CA TYR A 29 -15.76 -1.14 -4.03
C TYR A 29 -15.17 -1.77 -5.29
N ASN A 30 -13.92 -1.49 -5.61
CA ASN A 30 -13.26 -2.02 -6.80
C ASN A 30 -13.10 -3.54 -6.75
N THR A 31 -13.05 -4.17 -5.59
CA THR A 31 -13.05 -5.64 -5.48
C THR A 31 -14.36 -6.26 -5.93
N MET A 32 -15.44 -5.50 -5.95
CA MET A 32 -16.79 -5.97 -6.25
C MET A 32 -17.17 -5.75 -7.73
N LEU A 33 -16.35 -5.03 -8.47
CA LEU A 33 -16.64 -4.73 -9.89
C LEU A 33 -16.54 -5.97 -10.75
N THR A 34 -17.39 -6.00 -11.77
CA THR A 34 -17.42 -7.04 -12.81
C THR A 34 -17.40 -6.39 -14.18
N GLY A 35 -17.15 -7.19 -15.21
CA GLY A 35 -17.14 -6.72 -16.57
C GLY A 35 -15.75 -6.69 -17.17
N TYR A 36 -15.69 -6.27 -18.42
CA TYR A 36 -14.44 -6.22 -19.19
C TYR A 36 -13.88 -4.81 -19.26
N MET A 37 -12.58 -4.68 -19.02
CA MET A 37 -11.80 -3.48 -19.31
C MET A 37 -10.54 -3.89 -20.08
N PRO A 38 -10.09 -3.07 -21.06
CA PRO A 38 -8.81 -3.34 -21.72
C PRO A 38 -7.62 -3.30 -20.79
N ASP A 39 -7.69 -2.48 -19.73
CA ASP A 39 -6.64 -2.31 -18.73
C ASP A 39 -7.30 -2.04 -17.37
N TYR A 40 -7.00 -2.90 -16.41
CA TYR A 40 -7.56 -2.83 -15.06
C TYR A 40 -6.64 -2.10 -14.07
N THR A 41 -5.53 -1.53 -14.52
CA THR A 41 -4.52 -0.91 -13.64
C THR A 41 -5.12 0.20 -12.78
N CYS A 42 -6.07 0.97 -13.31
CA CYS A 42 -6.72 2.05 -12.56
C CYS A 42 -7.50 1.54 -11.31
N LEU A 43 -7.93 0.29 -11.28
CA LEU A 43 -8.69 -0.25 -10.16
C LEU A 43 -7.85 -0.44 -8.89
N VAL A 44 -6.54 -0.61 -9.04
CA VAL A 44 -5.64 -0.86 -7.90
C VAL A 44 -5.03 0.41 -7.30
N THR A 45 -5.20 1.55 -7.95
CA THR A 45 -4.68 2.83 -7.46
C THR A 45 -5.04 3.13 -6.00
N PRO A 46 -6.27 2.90 -5.52
CA PRO A 46 -6.60 3.18 -4.12
C PRO A 46 -5.76 2.38 -3.12
N ILE A 47 -5.34 1.15 -3.46
CA ILE A 47 -4.51 0.37 -2.55
C ILE A 47 -3.07 0.89 -2.50
N PHE A 48 -2.54 1.38 -3.61
CA PHE A 48 -1.22 2.00 -3.64
C PHE A 48 -1.19 3.27 -2.78
N ARG A 49 -2.25 4.08 -2.84
CA ARG A 49 -2.40 5.26 -1.98
C ARG A 49 -2.50 4.89 -0.51
N ALA A 50 -3.16 3.77 -0.19
CA ALA A 50 -3.23 3.26 1.17
C ALA A 50 -1.84 2.88 1.69
N TYR A 51 -1.02 2.19 0.89
CA TYR A 51 0.36 1.88 1.28
C TYR A 51 1.15 3.13 1.64
N GLU A 52 1.03 4.18 0.83
CA GLU A 52 1.69 5.46 1.10
C GLU A 52 1.20 6.08 2.41
N TYR A 53 -0.10 6.03 2.67
CA TYR A 53 -0.68 6.53 3.91
C TYR A 53 -0.05 5.87 5.14
N TYR A 54 0.05 4.53 5.16
CA TYR A 54 0.60 3.82 6.32
C TYR A 54 2.11 3.97 6.43
N LEU A 55 2.83 4.10 5.31
CA LEU A 55 4.25 4.44 5.34
C LEU A 55 4.47 5.81 6.00
N HIS A 56 3.67 6.82 5.67
CA HIS A 56 3.73 8.12 6.34
C HIS A 56 3.42 8.02 7.84
N ARG A 57 2.42 7.20 8.23
CA ARG A 57 2.08 7.02 9.66
C ARG A 57 3.22 6.38 10.43
N ILE A 58 3.79 5.30 9.92
CA ILE A 58 4.85 4.57 10.63
C ILE A 58 6.16 5.37 10.60
N LEU A 59 6.64 5.72 9.42
CA LEU A 59 7.92 6.40 9.26
C LEU A 59 7.88 7.83 9.84
N GLY A 60 6.81 8.57 9.58
CA GLY A 60 6.70 9.96 9.98
C GLY A 60 6.25 10.13 11.42
N ASP A 61 5.09 9.58 11.77
CA ASP A 61 4.47 9.88 13.08
C ASP A 61 5.11 9.08 14.20
N ILE A 62 5.48 7.82 13.97
CA ILE A 62 6.04 6.95 15.02
C ILE A 62 7.56 7.05 15.08
N MET A 63 8.22 6.90 13.93
CA MET A 63 9.69 6.90 13.85
C MET A 63 10.29 8.30 13.73
N ARG A 64 9.48 9.31 13.51
CA ARG A 64 9.90 10.73 13.43
C ARG A 64 10.89 11.01 12.32
N LEU A 65 10.74 10.31 11.20
CA LEU A 65 11.54 10.55 9.99
C LEU A 65 10.82 11.54 9.08
N ASP A 66 11.60 12.25 8.27
CA ASP A 66 11.05 13.15 7.26
C ASP A 66 10.64 12.33 6.01
N THR A 67 9.34 12.21 5.79
CA THR A 67 8.77 11.43 4.70
C THR A 67 8.39 12.26 3.48
N GLU A 68 8.83 13.51 3.43
CA GLU A 68 8.54 14.41 2.31
C GLU A 68 9.79 15.15 1.88
N THR A 69 9.98 15.29 0.56
CA THR A 69 11.07 16.09 0.01
C THR A 69 10.71 17.57 0.03
N ASP A 70 11.70 18.45 -0.16
CA ASP A 70 11.50 19.89 -0.24
C ASP A 70 10.48 20.30 -1.32
N LYS A 71 10.26 19.42 -2.30
CA LYS A 71 9.32 19.66 -3.41
C LYS A 71 7.96 18.98 -3.18
N GLY A 72 7.71 18.47 -2.00
CA GLY A 72 6.44 17.83 -1.64
C GLY A 72 6.25 16.42 -2.18
N ALA A 73 7.31 15.76 -2.66
CA ALA A 73 7.23 14.37 -3.07
C ALA A 73 7.52 13.43 -1.90
N ASN A 74 6.99 12.20 -1.98
CA ASN A 74 7.24 11.19 -0.96
C ASN A 74 8.74 10.85 -0.88
N ASN A 75 9.22 10.73 0.35
CA ASN A 75 10.57 10.27 0.67
C ASN A 75 10.48 9.06 1.59
N PHE A 76 10.62 7.86 1.04
CA PHE A 76 10.60 6.60 1.78
C PHE A 76 11.95 5.86 1.66
N SER A 77 13.04 6.57 1.40
CA SER A 77 14.37 6.00 1.16
C SER A 77 15.09 5.61 2.46
N PHE A 78 14.44 4.77 3.28
CA PHE A 78 14.96 4.28 4.55
C PHE A 78 15.12 2.75 4.56
N PHE A 79 15.20 2.14 3.40
CA PHE A 79 15.20 0.69 3.25
C PHE A 79 16.35 0.22 2.36
N THR A 80 16.86 -0.97 2.65
CA THR A 80 17.87 -1.65 1.85
C THR A 80 17.35 -3.02 1.44
N LYS A 81 17.52 -3.37 0.18
CA LYS A 81 17.10 -4.65 -0.37
C LYS A 81 18.09 -5.74 0.05
N ASN A 82 17.58 -6.83 0.64
CA ASN A 82 18.43 -7.95 1.04
C ASN A 82 18.62 -8.95 -0.11
N ALA A 83 19.40 -10.01 0.13
CA ALA A 83 19.71 -11.02 -0.88
C ALA A 83 18.45 -11.80 -1.36
N ALA A 84 17.41 -11.88 -0.54
CA ALA A 84 16.14 -12.51 -0.90
C ALA A 84 15.21 -11.59 -1.71
N GLY A 85 15.64 -10.36 -1.98
CA GLY A 85 14.82 -9.38 -2.70
C GLY A 85 13.80 -8.65 -1.84
N LEU A 86 13.85 -8.80 -0.52
CA LEU A 86 12.97 -8.14 0.43
C LEU A 86 13.65 -6.88 0.97
N TYR A 87 12.84 -5.86 1.28
CA TYR A 87 13.36 -4.63 1.85
C TYR A 87 13.38 -4.68 3.37
N GLU A 88 14.43 -4.12 3.95
CA GLU A 88 14.61 -3.99 5.39
C GLU A 88 14.91 -2.53 5.74
N CYS A 89 14.24 -2.02 6.77
CA CYS A 89 14.47 -0.66 7.25
C CYS A 89 15.89 -0.54 7.80
N ASN A 90 16.64 0.44 7.29
CA ASN A 90 18.03 0.69 7.67
C ASN A 90 18.18 1.91 8.61
N SER A 91 17.09 2.57 8.96
CA SER A 91 17.11 3.72 9.87
C SER A 91 17.34 3.29 11.32
N ARG A 92 18.12 4.07 12.07
CA ARG A 92 18.29 3.88 13.51
C ARG A 92 16.98 4.05 14.26
N SER A 93 16.05 4.85 13.75
CA SER A 93 14.73 5.07 14.35
C SER A 93 13.86 3.81 14.38
N ARG A 94 14.26 2.72 13.69
CA ARG A 94 13.56 1.43 13.76
C ARG A 94 13.48 0.88 15.20
N SER A 95 14.35 1.33 16.09
CA SER A 95 14.30 0.94 17.51
C SER A 95 13.04 1.41 18.23
N ALA A 96 12.29 2.36 17.65
CA ALA A 96 10.99 2.78 18.17
C ALA A 96 9.89 1.74 17.95
N LEU A 97 10.13 0.73 17.11
CA LEU A 97 9.16 -0.31 16.76
C LEU A 97 9.47 -1.61 17.48
N SER A 98 8.41 -2.37 17.80
CA SER A 98 8.57 -3.76 18.22
C SER A 98 9.07 -4.61 17.03
N ALA A 99 9.53 -5.84 17.32
CA ALA A 99 9.96 -6.75 16.26
C ALA A 99 8.85 -7.05 15.26
N GLN A 100 7.62 -7.21 15.75
CA GLN A 100 6.45 -7.44 14.88
C GLN A 100 6.10 -6.23 14.03
N GLN A 101 6.15 -5.03 14.63
CA GLN A 101 5.90 -3.78 13.92
C GLN A 101 6.97 -3.53 12.84
N LEU A 102 8.23 -3.81 13.14
CA LEU A 102 9.32 -3.67 12.17
C LEU A 102 9.16 -4.65 11.02
N ASN A 103 8.80 -5.90 11.30
CA ASN A 103 8.53 -6.88 10.26
C ASN A 103 7.37 -6.44 9.35
N TYR A 104 6.31 -5.89 9.95
CA TYR A 104 5.19 -5.33 9.19
C TYR A 104 5.65 -4.18 8.28
N LEU A 105 6.43 -3.25 8.80
CA LEU A 105 6.95 -2.12 8.03
C LEU A 105 7.77 -2.59 6.82
N ASN A 106 8.65 -3.58 7.03
CA ASN A 106 9.46 -4.14 5.96
C ASN A 106 8.59 -4.78 4.88
N ASN A 107 7.57 -5.53 5.28
CA ASN A 107 6.62 -6.14 4.35
C ASN A 107 5.80 -5.09 3.59
N LEU A 108 5.34 -4.06 4.27
CA LEU A 108 4.59 -2.96 3.67
C LEU A 108 5.41 -2.26 2.59
N TYR A 109 6.65 -1.92 2.89
CA TYR A 109 7.51 -1.25 1.91
C TYR A 109 7.88 -2.17 0.75
N THR A 110 8.14 -3.45 1.01
CA THR A 110 8.42 -4.44 -0.04
C THR A 110 7.23 -4.54 -1.00
N LYS A 111 6.02 -4.62 -0.47
CA LYS A 111 4.80 -4.66 -1.29
C LYS A 111 4.61 -3.37 -2.07
N TYR A 112 4.74 -2.23 -1.40
CA TYR A 112 4.64 -0.92 -2.04
C TYR A 112 5.60 -0.80 -3.23
N ASN A 113 6.86 -1.13 -3.02
CA ASN A 113 7.89 -1.00 -4.06
C ASN A 113 7.67 -1.98 -5.21
N SER A 114 7.35 -3.25 -4.90
CA SER A 114 7.25 -4.29 -5.91
C SER A 114 5.96 -4.23 -6.74
N VAL A 115 4.88 -3.66 -6.20
CA VAL A 115 3.57 -3.64 -6.85
C VAL A 115 3.26 -2.24 -7.37
N ARG A 116 3.32 -1.22 -6.51
CA ARG A 116 2.97 0.15 -6.89
C ARG A 116 3.88 0.70 -7.99
N HIS A 117 5.19 0.47 -7.86
CA HIS A 117 6.17 1.07 -8.78
C HIS A 117 5.92 0.64 -10.24
N PRO A 118 5.81 -0.66 -10.57
CA PRO A 118 5.59 -1.07 -11.96
C PRO A 118 4.29 -0.53 -12.57
N TYR A 119 3.20 -0.50 -11.79
CA TYR A 119 1.87 -0.16 -12.30
C TYR A 119 1.53 1.34 -12.22
N SER A 120 2.40 2.18 -11.67
CA SER A 120 2.15 3.62 -11.54
C SER A 120 2.87 4.45 -12.60
N HIS A 121 3.70 3.85 -13.42
CA HIS A 121 4.51 4.55 -14.40
C HIS A 121 4.36 3.97 -15.78
N TRP A 122 4.44 4.84 -16.79
CA TRP A 122 4.60 4.43 -18.18
C TRP A 122 6.09 4.42 -18.50
N SER A 123 6.63 3.29 -18.93
CA SER A 123 8.05 3.22 -19.31
C SER A 123 8.25 3.81 -20.71
N ALA A 124 9.51 4.07 -21.06
CA ALA A 124 9.85 4.61 -22.39
C ALA A 124 9.46 3.64 -23.53
N SER A 125 9.31 2.36 -23.22
CA SER A 125 8.88 1.32 -24.15
C SER A 125 7.53 0.75 -23.70
N ASP A 126 6.60 0.58 -24.64
CA ASP A 126 5.31 -0.09 -24.38
C ASP A 126 5.51 -1.52 -23.89
N VAL A 127 6.55 -2.20 -24.41
CA VAL A 127 6.83 -3.59 -24.04
C VAL A 127 7.18 -3.72 -22.55
N ASP A 128 7.85 -2.69 -21.99
CA ASP A 128 8.28 -2.68 -20.59
C ASP A 128 7.26 -2.06 -19.67
N THR A 129 6.16 -1.52 -20.20
CA THR A 129 5.11 -0.93 -19.39
C THR A 129 4.20 -2.01 -18.84
N ALA A 130 4.10 -2.09 -17.50
CA ALA A 130 3.25 -3.07 -16.83
C ALA A 130 1.79 -2.65 -16.85
N VAL A 131 0.91 -3.56 -17.26
CA VAL A 131 -0.55 -3.37 -17.23
C VAL A 131 -1.20 -4.59 -16.59
N ILE A 132 -2.37 -4.39 -16.00
CA ILE A 132 -3.17 -5.47 -15.42
C ILE A 132 -4.24 -5.85 -16.42
N THR A 133 -4.17 -7.07 -16.96
CA THR A 133 -4.98 -7.51 -18.08
C THR A 133 -6.21 -8.32 -17.68
N SER A 134 -6.35 -8.69 -16.40
CA SER A 134 -7.51 -9.43 -15.91
C SER A 134 -8.06 -8.80 -14.63
N ILE A 135 -9.39 -8.90 -14.47
CA ILE A 135 -10.05 -8.43 -13.26
C ILE A 135 -9.65 -9.26 -12.05
N ASP A 136 -9.36 -10.54 -12.23
CA ASP A 136 -8.92 -11.42 -11.14
C ASP A 136 -7.56 -11.00 -10.60
N GLU A 137 -6.63 -10.61 -11.46
CA GLU A 137 -5.34 -10.08 -11.04
C GLU A 137 -5.51 -8.78 -10.24
N ALA A 138 -6.35 -7.87 -10.71
CA ALA A 138 -6.66 -6.63 -9.99
C ALA A 138 -7.29 -6.91 -8.62
N ARG A 139 -8.24 -7.84 -8.54
CA ARG A 139 -8.86 -8.24 -7.28
C ARG A 139 -7.84 -8.85 -6.31
N ASN A 140 -6.94 -9.69 -6.79
CA ASN A 140 -5.90 -10.28 -5.95
C ASN A 140 -4.99 -9.21 -5.34
N LEU A 141 -4.56 -8.23 -6.14
CA LEU A 141 -3.75 -7.12 -5.67
C LEU A 141 -4.50 -6.27 -4.62
N LEU A 142 -5.79 -6.00 -4.86
CA LEU A 142 -6.63 -5.27 -3.91
C LEU A 142 -6.81 -6.06 -2.61
N ASN A 143 -7.14 -7.34 -2.71
CA ASN A 143 -7.38 -8.18 -1.53
C ASN A 143 -6.11 -8.34 -0.68
N ASP A 144 -4.96 -8.56 -1.31
CA ASP A 144 -3.67 -8.65 -0.60
C ASP A 144 -3.38 -7.34 0.16
N GLY A 145 -3.65 -6.21 -0.48
CA GLY A 145 -3.45 -4.91 0.15
C GLY A 145 -4.43 -4.64 1.29
N ILE A 146 -5.68 -5.02 1.14
CA ILE A 146 -6.70 -4.84 2.19
C ILE A 146 -6.34 -5.68 3.42
N ILE A 147 -5.88 -6.91 3.23
CA ILE A 147 -5.38 -7.75 4.33
C ILE A 147 -4.22 -7.04 5.05
N LEU A 148 -3.28 -6.51 4.30
CA LEU A 148 -2.13 -5.80 4.88
C LEU A 148 -2.58 -4.53 5.63
N VAL A 149 -3.54 -3.80 5.10
CA VAL A 149 -4.14 -2.64 5.79
C VAL A 149 -4.77 -3.06 7.13
N ASN A 150 -5.54 -4.14 7.14
CA ASN A 150 -6.16 -4.61 8.39
C ASN A 150 -5.13 -5.00 9.44
N GLN A 151 -4.03 -5.61 9.02
CA GLN A 151 -2.94 -5.99 9.93
C GLN A 151 -2.30 -4.78 10.62
N TYR A 152 -2.22 -3.63 9.96
CA TYR A 152 -1.73 -2.41 10.58
C TYR A 152 -2.49 -2.14 11.89
N TYR A 153 -3.81 -2.25 11.89
CA TYR A 153 -4.66 -1.96 13.04
C TYR A 153 -4.58 -3.02 14.15
N THR A 154 -3.93 -4.15 13.92
CA THR A 154 -3.64 -5.14 14.96
C THR A 154 -2.29 -4.91 15.61
N LEU A 155 -1.39 -4.13 14.99
CA LEU A 155 -0.01 -3.97 15.43
C LEU A 155 0.30 -2.55 15.93
N PHE A 156 -0.44 -1.58 15.47
CA PHE A 156 -0.26 -0.17 15.79
C PHE A 156 -1.54 0.42 16.38
#